data_4c00438985918232a87fc3805f8d7171
#
_entry.id   4c00438985918232a87fc3805f8d7171
#
_cell.length_a   1.000
_cell.length_b   1.000
_cell.length_c   1.000
_cell.angle_alpha   90.00
_cell.angle_beta   90.00
_cell.angle_gamma   90.00
#
_symmetry.space_group_name_H-M   'P 1'
#
loop_
_entity.id
_entity.type
_entity.pdbx_description
1 polymer ?
#
loop_
_entity_poly.entity_id
_entity_poly.type
_entity_poly.pdbx_seq_one_letter_code
_entity_poly.pdbx_strand_id
1 'polypeptide(L)'
;MKYIVRQTEDFSAWLLALRDLRAQAAIGRRIDQAQAGNLGDVKPVGSGVSEMRIDVGAGYRLYFTLRNRTMVLLLVGGDKSTQQTDIRKAIDLAKEI
;
A
#
# COMPACT_ATOMS: atom_id res chain seq x y z
N MET A 1 3.51 17.19 8.77
CA MET A 1 4.03 15.97 9.38
C MET A 1 4.50 15.01 8.29
N LYS A 2 5.66 14.41 8.45
CA LYS A 2 6.20 13.47 7.47
C LYS A 2 6.10 12.05 8.02
N TYR A 3 5.93 11.09 7.12
CA TYR A 3 5.93 9.68 7.50
C TYR A 3 7.23 9.01 7.07
N ILE A 4 7.64 8.01 7.84
CA ILE A 4 8.65 7.04 7.39
C ILE A 4 7.88 5.95 6.66
N VAL A 5 8.28 5.61 5.44
CA VAL A 5 7.62 4.56 4.66
C VAL A 5 8.53 3.35 4.58
N ARG A 6 7.99 2.19 4.99
CA ARG A 6 8.69 0.90 4.93
C ARG A 6 7.85 -0.07 4.10
N GLN A 7 8.50 -1.10 3.57
CA GLN A 7 7.86 -2.11 2.75
C GLN A 7 8.18 -3.50 3.29
N THR A 8 7.19 -4.37 3.29
CA THR A 8 7.44 -5.80 3.52
C THR A 8 8.11 -6.41 2.30
N GLU A 9 8.68 -7.60 2.46
CA GLU A 9 9.20 -8.35 1.32
C GLU A 9 8.11 -8.66 0.31
N ASP A 10 6.92 -9.00 0.78
CA ASP A 10 5.77 -9.29 -0.09
C ASP A 10 5.41 -8.09 -0.96
N PHE A 11 5.36 -6.89 -0.36
CA PHE A 11 5.06 -5.67 -1.11
C PHE A 11 6.15 -5.38 -2.13
N SER A 12 7.40 -5.46 -1.72
CA SER A 12 8.54 -5.19 -2.60
C SER A 12 8.58 -6.15 -3.78
N ALA A 13 8.35 -7.43 -3.54
CA ALA A 13 8.32 -8.44 -4.60
C ALA A 13 7.17 -8.16 -5.59
N TRP A 14 6.01 -7.81 -5.09
CA TRP A 14 4.87 -7.46 -5.94
C TRP A 14 5.19 -6.26 -6.83
N LEU A 15 5.76 -5.21 -6.25
CA LEU A 15 6.07 -3.98 -6.98
C LEU A 15 7.11 -4.24 -8.06
N LEU A 16 8.16 -5.00 -7.75
CA LEU A 16 9.20 -5.34 -8.72
C LEU A 16 8.67 -6.19 -9.87
N ALA A 17 7.69 -7.04 -9.61
CA ALA A 17 7.10 -7.91 -10.64
C ALA A 17 6.05 -7.19 -11.49
N LEU A 18 5.64 -5.99 -11.11
CA LEU A 18 4.60 -5.26 -11.80
C LEU A 18 5.10 -4.78 -13.17
N ARG A 19 4.40 -5.19 -14.23
CA ARG A 19 4.83 -4.89 -15.61
C ARG A 19 4.33 -3.55 -16.13
N ASP A 20 3.31 -2.99 -15.50
CA ASP A 20 2.71 -1.72 -15.91
C ASP A 20 3.59 -0.56 -15.43
N LEU A 21 4.36 0.01 -16.35
CA LEU A 21 5.31 1.09 -16.02
C LEU A 21 4.60 2.36 -15.54
N ARG A 22 3.41 2.65 -16.07
CA ARG A 22 2.63 3.81 -15.61
C ARG A 22 2.17 3.61 -14.17
N ALA A 23 1.78 2.38 -13.85
CA ALA A 23 1.40 2.04 -12.48
C ALA A 23 2.58 2.14 -11.53
N GLN A 24 3.74 1.62 -11.92
CA GLN A 24 4.95 1.74 -11.10
C GLN A 24 5.27 3.20 -10.80
N ALA A 25 5.21 4.06 -11.81
CA ALA A 25 5.47 5.49 -11.62
C ALA A 25 4.43 6.15 -10.71
N ALA A 26 3.15 5.82 -10.89
CA ALA A 26 2.08 6.34 -10.05
C ALA A 26 2.22 5.90 -8.60
N ILE A 27 2.58 4.64 -8.38
CA ILE A 27 2.85 4.10 -7.03
C ILE A 27 4.02 4.82 -6.39
N GLY A 28 5.11 5.02 -7.14
CA GLY A 28 6.27 5.75 -6.65
C GLY A 28 5.92 7.16 -6.21
N ARG A 29 5.11 7.87 -7.00
CA ARG A 29 4.66 9.22 -6.64
C ARG A 29 3.81 9.22 -5.35
N ARG A 30 2.95 8.22 -5.18
CA ARG A 30 2.11 8.12 -3.98
C ARG A 30 2.96 7.85 -2.75
N ILE A 31 4.00 7.02 -2.88
CA ILE A 31 4.95 6.77 -1.79
C ILE A 31 5.69 8.06 -1.43
N ASP A 32 6.15 8.80 -2.42
CA ASP A 32 6.82 10.09 -2.20
C ASP A 32 5.89 11.09 -1.50
N GLN A 33 4.62 11.16 -1.92
CA GLN A 33 3.63 12.02 -1.28
C GLN A 33 3.40 11.61 0.18
N ALA A 34 3.34 10.32 0.46
CA ALA A 34 3.18 9.82 1.82
C ALA A 34 4.36 10.23 2.70
N GLN A 35 5.59 10.13 2.18
CA GLN A 35 6.78 10.57 2.90
C GLN A 35 6.72 12.06 3.22
N ALA A 36 6.08 12.85 2.36
CA ALA A 36 5.89 14.27 2.59
C ALA A 36 4.70 14.60 3.52
N GLY A 37 3.98 13.59 3.98
CA GLY A 37 2.85 13.76 4.91
C GLY A 37 1.47 13.66 4.27
N ASN A 38 1.39 13.38 2.97
CA ASN A 38 0.12 13.29 2.25
C ASN A 38 -0.15 11.84 1.84
N LEU A 39 -1.10 11.19 2.52
CA LEU A 39 -1.46 9.80 2.19
C LEU A 39 -2.36 9.69 0.97
N GLY A 40 -3.02 10.79 0.58
CA GLY A 40 -3.88 10.79 -0.60
C GLY A 40 -5.20 10.06 -0.39
N ASP A 41 -5.68 9.39 -1.42
CA ASP A 41 -6.96 8.68 -1.41
C ASP A 41 -6.81 7.36 -0.67
N VAL A 42 -7.23 7.33 0.60
CA VAL A 42 -7.12 6.14 1.46
C VAL A 42 -8.45 5.83 2.11
N LYS A 43 -8.63 4.56 2.47
CA LYS A 43 -9.86 4.06 3.09
C LYS A 43 -9.51 2.93 4.07
N PRO A 44 -10.05 2.95 5.30
CA PRO A 44 -9.86 1.82 6.21
C PRO A 44 -10.55 0.56 5.67
N VAL A 45 -9.88 -0.60 5.84
CA VAL A 45 -10.44 -1.88 5.42
C VAL A 45 -10.60 -2.86 6.58
N GLY A 46 -10.27 -2.43 7.80
CA GLY A 46 -10.46 -3.21 9.02
C GLY A 46 -9.15 -3.61 9.68
N SER A 47 -9.23 -3.91 10.97
CA SER A 47 -8.11 -4.42 11.78
C SER A 47 -6.84 -3.56 11.71
N GLY A 48 -7.02 -2.24 11.61
CA GLY A 48 -5.90 -1.30 11.56
C GLY A 48 -5.21 -1.20 10.20
N VAL A 49 -5.76 -1.86 9.18
CA VAL A 49 -5.24 -1.80 7.81
C VAL A 49 -6.08 -0.85 6.98
N SER A 50 -5.43 -0.08 6.13
CA SER A 50 -6.08 0.81 5.17
C SER A 50 -5.62 0.49 3.76
N GLU A 51 -6.42 0.87 2.77
CA GLU A 51 -6.02 0.80 1.38
C GLU A 51 -5.71 2.18 0.84
N MET A 52 -4.66 2.27 0.06
CA MET A 52 -4.30 3.45 -0.71
C MET A 52 -4.68 3.16 -2.15
N ARG A 53 -5.62 3.92 -2.71
CA ARG A 53 -6.16 3.65 -4.04
C ARG A 53 -5.41 4.45 -5.09
N ILE A 54 -5.02 3.76 -6.16
CA ILE A 54 -4.30 4.35 -7.27
C ILE A 54 -5.10 4.07 -8.54
N ASP A 55 -5.73 5.09 -9.07
CA ASP A 55 -6.70 4.97 -10.16
C ASP A 55 -5.99 5.06 -11.52
N VAL A 56 -5.19 4.06 -11.80
CA VAL A 56 -4.44 3.91 -13.04
C VAL A 56 -4.60 2.46 -13.51
N GLY A 57 -4.84 2.27 -14.79
CA GLY A 57 -4.92 0.93 -15.39
C GLY A 57 -5.95 0.04 -14.70
N ALA A 58 -5.50 -1.11 -14.20
CA ALA A 58 -6.36 -2.09 -13.55
C ALA A 58 -6.94 -1.64 -12.21
N GLY A 59 -6.57 -0.45 -11.73
CA GLY A 59 -7.02 0.05 -10.44
C GLY A 59 -6.25 -0.59 -9.30
N TYR A 60 -5.09 -0.03 -8.96
CA TYR A 60 -4.19 -0.63 -7.99
C TYR A 60 -4.53 -0.23 -6.57
N ARG A 61 -4.18 -1.09 -5.62
CA ARG A 61 -4.39 -0.88 -4.20
C ARG A 61 -3.12 -1.22 -3.45
N LEU A 62 -2.71 -0.32 -2.54
CA LEU A 62 -1.60 -0.57 -1.62
C LEU A 62 -2.19 -0.68 -0.22
N TYR A 63 -2.00 -1.82 0.43
CA TYR A 63 -2.52 -2.05 1.77
C TYR A 63 -1.44 -1.77 2.78
N PHE A 64 -1.75 -0.92 3.76
CA PHE A 64 -0.77 -0.48 4.74
C PHE A 64 -1.37 -0.37 6.13
N THR A 65 -0.51 -0.31 7.12
CA THR A 65 -0.88 0.02 8.48
C THR A 65 0.03 1.13 8.98
N LEU A 66 -0.47 1.93 9.92
CA LEU A 66 0.33 2.97 10.57
C LEU A 66 0.89 2.41 11.88
N ARG A 67 2.20 2.62 12.08
CA ARG A 67 2.88 2.23 13.32
C ARG A 67 3.35 3.50 14.01
N ASN A 68 3.03 3.62 15.30
CA ASN A 68 3.44 4.76 16.13
C ASN A 68 3.07 6.12 15.51
N ARG A 69 2.03 6.15 14.68
CA ARG A 69 1.52 7.37 14.00
C ARG A 69 2.52 8.02 13.05
N THR A 70 3.71 7.47 12.89
CA THR A 70 4.77 8.07 12.08
C THR A 70 5.28 7.19 10.96
N MET A 71 5.00 5.89 11.01
CA MET A 71 5.47 4.96 10.00
C MET A 71 4.30 4.39 9.21
N VAL A 72 4.41 4.48 7.88
CA VAL A 72 3.54 3.79 6.95
C VAL A 72 4.23 2.47 6.58
N LEU A 73 3.63 1.36 6.96
CA LEU A 73 4.15 0.04 6.61
C LEU A 73 3.31 -0.54 5.48
N LEU A 74 3.88 -0.55 4.27
CA LEU A 74 3.23 -1.12 3.10
C LEU A 74 3.32 -2.64 3.17
N LEU A 75 2.16 -3.30 3.26
CA LEU A 75 2.04 -4.72 3.57
C LEU A 75 1.97 -5.58 2.32
N VAL A 76 1.00 -5.32 1.46
CA VAL A 76 0.80 -6.02 0.19
C VAL A 76 0.24 -5.04 -0.83
N GLY A 77 0.44 -5.35 -2.11
CA GLY A 77 -0.17 -4.63 -3.22
C GLY A 77 -0.98 -5.56 -4.10
N GLY A 78 -1.90 -5.00 -4.84
CA GLY A 78 -2.73 -5.74 -5.78
C GLY A 78 -3.56 -4.80 -6.62
N ASP A 79 -4.52 -5.35 -7.35
CA ASP A 79 -5.47 -4.57 -8.13
C ASP A 79 -6.90 -4.89 -7.71
N LYS A 80 -7.88 -4.34 -8.42
CA LYS A 80 -9.29 -4.54 -8.09
C LYS A 80 -9.71 -6.01 -8.12
N SER A 81 -9.08 -6.83 -8.96
CA SER A 81 -9.50 -8.21 -9.16
C SER A 81 -9.17 -9.11 -7.98
N THR A 82 -8.23 -8.72 -7.13
CA THR A 82 -7.77 -9.54 -6.00
C THR A 82 -8.00 -8.88 -4.64
N GLN A 83 -8.84 -7.85 -4.58
CA GLN A 83 -9.03 -7.04 -3.37
C GLN A 83 -9.31 -7.86 -2.10
N GLN A 84 -10.27 -8.78 -2.17
CA GLN A 84 -10.70 -9.54 -0.98
C GLN A 84 -9.55 -10.36 -0.41
N THR A 85 -8.84 -11.07 -1.29
CA THR A 85 -7.69 -11.89 -0.88
C THR A 85 -6.57 -11.04 -0.34
N ASP A 86 -6.29 -9.90 -1.00
CA ASP A 86 -5.20 -9.02 -0.61
C ASP A 86 -5.47 -8.36 0.75
N ILE A 87 -6.71 -7.95 1.02
CA ILE A 87 -7.09 -7.39 2.32
C ILE A 87 -6.84 -8.39 3.44
N ARG A 88 -7.27 -9.64 3.24
CA ARG A 88 -7.07 -10.70 4.24
C ARG A 88 -5.59 -10.93 4.49
N LYS A 89 -4.81 -11.02 3.42
CA LYS A 89 -3.36 -11.21 3.52
C LYS A 89 -2.69 -10.05 4.26
N ALA A 90 -3.11 -8.82 3.97
CA ALA A 90 -2.56 -7.64 4.63
C ALA A 90 -2.86 -7.65 6.13
N ILE A 91 -4.09 -8.00 6.51
CA ILE A 91 -4.49 -8.07 7.91
C ILE A 91 -3.66 -9.14 8.64
N ASP A 92 -3.48 -10.30 8.02
CA ASP A 92 -2.68 -11.38 8.62
C ASP A 92 -1.22 -10.94 8.79
N LEU A 93 -0.63 -10.32 7.79
CA LEU A 93 0.74 -9.80 7.87
C LEU A 93 0.88 -8.75 8.96
N ALA A 94 -0.08 -7.85 9.09
CA ALA A 94 -0.03 -6.82 10.12
C ALA A 94 0.01 -7.40 11.53
N LYS A 95 -0.58 -8.56 11.74
CA LYS A 95 -0.55 -9.24 13.04
C LYS A 95 0.79 -9.90 13.33
N GLU A 96 1.52 -10.27 12.29
CA GLU A 96 2.81 -10.96 12.44
C GLU A 96 3.97 -10.02 12.73
N ILE A 97 3.83 -8.76 12.38
CA ILE A 97 4.96 -7.81 12.41
C ILE A 97 4.67 -6.52 13.20
#